data_4ea69b0359b6bd8b720df0ec90de3f97
#
_entry.id   4ea69b0359b6bd8b720df0ec90de3f97
#
_cell.length_a   1.000
_cell.length_b   1.000
_cell.length_c   1.000
_cell.angle_alpha   90.00
_cell.angle_beta   90.00
_cell.angle_gamma   90.00
#
_symmetry.space_group_name_H-M   'P 1'
#
loop_
_entity.id
_entity.type
_entity.pdbx_description
1 polymer ?
#
loop_
_entity_poly.entity_id
_entity_poly.type
_entity_poly.pdbx_seq_one_letter_code
_entity_poly.pdbx_strand_id
1 'polypeptide(L)'
;MAKYTIYIIEGGKPTDVKAVQVGWNMSALKYGIFWILYNKLWAYFSLIIILTFVLLIYLFDSGELNILFLPFWWFTISIHSSYSADEILGRKLQKNYYKEVYVEPIEADSEDEAARKYIREQALAEQFEEKEEKIIDAEVEEEGGFSW
;
A
#
# COMPACT_ATOMS: atom_id res chain seq x y z
N MET A 1 12.85 -8.86 5.28
CA MET A 1 11.40 -8.96 5.00
C MET A 1 10.75 -7.66 5.44
N ALA A 2 9.95 -7.06 4.60
CA ALA A 2 9.16 -5.87 4.92
C ALA A 2 7.71 -6.28 5.22
N LYS A 3 6.98 -5.41 5.94
CA LYS A 3 5.55 -5.62 6.23
C LYS A 3 4.71 -4.88 5.19
N TYR A 4 3.63 -5.50 4.74
CA TYR A 4 2.75 -4.95 3.72
C TYR A 4 1.29 -4.97 4.17
N THR A 5 0.58 -3.86 3.98
CA THR A 5 -0.87 -3.78 4.10
C THR A 5 -1.51 -4.08 2.75
N ILE A 6 -2.57 -4.85 2.75
CA ILE A 6 -3.27 -5.29 1.55
C ILE A 6 -4.50 -4.41 1.29
N TYR A 7 -4.70 -4.03 0.03
CA TYR A 7 -5.84 -3.28 -0.48
C TYR A 7 -6.52 -4.07 -1.58
N ILE A 8 -7.85 -4.17 -1.53
CA ILE A 8 -8.68 -4.87 -2.52
C ILE A 8 -9.79 -3.96 -3.03
N ILE A 9 -10.31 -4.23 -4.23
CA ILE A 9 -11.53 -3.62 -4.75
C ILE A 9 -12.72 -4.47 -4.33
N GLU A 10 -13.69 -3.90 -3.63
CA GLU A 10 -14.90 -4.60 -3.23
C GLU A 10 -15.71 -5.01 -4.48
N GLY A 11 -15.98 -6.31 -4.64
CA GLY A 11 -16.61 -6.86 -5.84
C GLY A 11 -15.70 -6.94 -7.07
N GLY A 12 -14.41 -6.64 -6.92
CA GLY A 12 -13.40 -6.79 -7.96
C GLY A 12 -12.97 -8.25 -8.15
N LYS A 13 -12.13 -8.47 -9.16
CA LYS A 13 -11.54 -9.80 -9.38
C LYS A 13 -10.53 -10.11 -8.27
N PRO A 14 -10.33 -11.39 -7.91
CA PRO A 14 -9.30 -11.80 -6.94
C PRO A 14 -7.88 -11.31 -7.29
N THR A 15 -7.66 -10.93 -8.54
CA THR A 15 -6.39 -10.40 -9.06
C THR A 15 -6.18 -8.91 -8.79
N ASP A 16 -7.21 -8.17 -8.40
CA ASP A 16 -7.13 -6.72 -8.15
C ASP A 16 -6.67 -6.41 -6.72
N VAL A 17 -5.60 -7.08 -6.30
CA VAL A 17 -4.96 -6.92 -5.00
C VAL A 17 -3.76 -6.00 -5.13
N LYS A 18 -3.64 -5.02 -4.23
CA LYS A 18 -2.48 -4.14 -4.11
C LYS A 18 -1.88 -4.25 -2.72
N ALA A 19 -0.57 -4.41 -2.66
CA ALA A 19 0.17 -4.39 -1.41
C ALA A 19 0.91 -3.05 -1.27
N VAL A 20 0.88 -2.47 -0.08
CA VAL A 20 1.61 -1.23 0.24
C VAL A 20 2.54 -1.51 1.41
N GLN A 21 3.82 -1.23 1.23
CA GLN A 21 4.81 -1.43 2.28
C GLN A 21 4.52 -0.50 3.47
N VAL A 22 4.45 -1.08 4.67
CA VAL A 22 4.25 -0.36 5.92
C VAL A 22 5.58 0.17 6.45
N GLY A 23 5.59 1.43 6.88
CA GLY A 23 6.76 2.08 7.45
C GLY A 23 7.74 2.60 6.39
N TRP A 24 9.04 2.48 6.65
CA TRP A 24 10.07 3.05 5.78
C TRP A 24 10.10 2.43 4.38
N ASN A 25 9.83 3.25 3.37
CA ASN A 25 9.91 2.85 1.99
C ASN A 25 11.29 3.22 1.41
N MET A 26 12.15 2.22 1.24
CA MET A 26 13.53 2.42 0.75
C MET A 26 13.57 2.94 -0.68
N SER A 27 12.58 2.64 -1.50
CA SER A 27 12.47 3.19 -2.86
C SER A 27 12.15 4.68 -2.82
N ALA A 28 11.25 5.12 -1.94
CA ALA A 28 10.95 6.54 -1.74
C ALA A 28 12.17 7.29 -1.18
N LEU A 29 12.92 6.69 -0.26
CA LEU A 29 14.15 7.26 0.29
C LEU A 29 15.22 7.46 -0.80
N LYS A 30 15.44 6.45 -1.63
CA LYS A 30 16.48 6.46 -2.68
C LYS A 30 16.15 7.40 -3.82
N TYR A 31 14.89 7.41 -4.27
CA TYR A 31 14.48 8.13 -5.47
C TYR A 31 13.79 9.46 -5.18
N GLY A 32 13.36 9.72 -3.92
CA GLY A 32 12.78 11.00 -3.51
C GLY A 32 11.64 11.47 -4.43
N ILE A 33 11.83 12.64 -5.05
CA ILE A 33 10.83 13.26 -5.92
C ILE A 33 10.48 12.42 -7.16
N PHE A 34 11.42 11.63 -7.69
CA PHE A 34 11.16 10.72 -8.81
C PHE A 34 10.22 9.58 -8.40
N TRP A 35 10.30 9.11 -7.15
CA TRP A 35 9.36 8.13 -6.63
C TRP A 35 7.93 8.69 -6.58
N ILE A 36 7.77 9.96 -6.20
CA ILE A 36 6.49 10.67 -6.17
C ILE A 36 5.89 10.74 -7.58
N LEU A 37 6.70 11.10 -8.58
CA LEU A 37 6.30 11.17 -9.99
C LEU A 37 5.92 9.79 -10.54
N TYR A 38 6.74 8.77 -10.27
CA TYR A 38 6.48 7.39 -10.70
C TYR A 38 5.15 6.88 -10.18
N ASN A 39 4.84 7.17 -8.91
CA ASN A 39 3.58 6.79 -8.29
C ASN A 39 2.40 7.70 -8.69
N LYS A 40 2.59 8.65 -9.62
CA LYS A 40 1.56 9.59 -10.11
C LYS A 40 0.87 10.36 -8.97
N LEU A 41 1.64 10.80 -7.99
CA LEU A 41 1.16 11.55 -6.81
C LEU A 41 1.17 13.07 -7.11
N TRP A 42 0.44 13.49 -8.14
CA TRP A 42 0.49 14.84 -8.67
C TRP A 42 0.17 15.94 -7.65
N ALA A 43 -0.81 15.71 -6.78
CA ALA A 43 -1.17 16.69 -5.74
C ALA A 43 -0.02 16.90 -4.74
N TYR A 44 0.64 15.80 -4.33
CA TYR A 44 1.79 15.85 -3.43
C TYR A 44 3.01 16.48 -4.10
N PHE A 45 3.24 16.14 -5.36
CA PHE A 45 4.30 16.77 -6.17
C PHE A 45 4.09 18.28 -6.30
N SER A 46 2.87 18.74 -6.63
CA SER A 46 2.55 20.16 -6.75
C SER A 46 2.78 20.90 -5.43
N LEU A 47 2.39 20.31 -4.30
CA LEU A 47 2.63 20.87 -2.97
C LEU A 47 4.13 21.07 -2.72
N ILE A 48 4.96 20.06 -3.01
CA ILE A 48 6.41 20.16 -2.84
C ILE A 48 7.00 21.27 -3.72
N ILE A 49 6.56 21.38 -4.97
CA ILE A 49 7.02 22.44 -5.88
C ILE A 49 6.66 23.82 -5.31
N ILE A 50 5.43 24.04 -4.88
CA ILE A 50 5.01 25.31 -4.28
C ILE A 50 5.85 25.65 -3.05
N LEU A 51 6.04 24.69 -2.13
CA LEU A 51 6.87 24.89 -0.94
C LEU A 51 8.31 25.20 -1.30
N THR A 52 8.86 24.53 -2.31
CA THR A 52 10.22 24.79 -2.81
C THR A 52 10.35 26.21 -3.34
N PHE A 53 9.39 26.69 -4.13
CA PHE A 53 9.38 28.05 -4.64
C PHE A 53 9.30 29.10 -3.54
N VAL A 54 8.38 28.91 -2.58
CA VAL A 54 8.24 29.84 -1.44
C VAL A 54 9.55 29.92 -0.64
N LEU A 55 10.18 28.77 -0.40
CA LEU A 55 11.44 28.69 0.33
C LEU A 55 12.59 29.35 -0.43
N LEU A 56 12.68 29.12 -1.76
CA LEU A 56 13.69 29.78 -2.60
C LEU A 56 13.55 31.30 -2.63
N ILE A 57 12.31 31.83 -2.71
CA ILE A 57 12.05 33.27 -2.66
C ILE A 57 12.52 33.84 -1.32
N TYR A 58 12.17 33.16 -0.22
CA TYR A 58 12.59 33.59 1.13
C TYR A 58 14.12 33.62 1.28
N LEU A 59 14.82 32.56 0.84
CA LEU A 59 16.29 32.48 0.91
C LEU A 59 16.96 33.50 0.00
N PHE A 60 16.38 33.82 -1.14
CA PHE A 60 16.90 34.84 -2.06
C PHE A 60 16.79 36.23 -1.44
N ASP A 61 15.64 36.54 -0.84
CA ASP A 61 15.40 37.84 -0.19
C ASP A 61 16.28 38.04 1.06
N SER A 62 16.51 36.98 1.83
CA SER A 62 17.41 37.02 2.99
C SER A 62 18.90 37.07 2.67
N GLY A 63 19.27 36.85 1.41
CA GLY A 63 20.70 36.75 0.99
C GLY A 63 21.44 35.51 1.47
N GLU A 64 20.72 34.52 2.05
CA GLU A 64 21.29 33.30 2.62
C GLU A 64 21.30 32.12 1.64
N LEU A 65 21.05 32.36 0.35
CA LEU A 65 21.04 31.32 -0.65
C LEU A 65 22.41 30.64 -0.78
N ASN A 66 22.51 29.42 -0.28
CA ASN A 66 23.71 28.60 -0.36
C ASN A 66 23.46 27.40 -1.30
N ILE A 67 24.47 27.07 -2.13
CA ILE A 67 24.41 25.94 -3.06
C ILE A 67 24.16 24.60 -2.35
N LEU A 68 24.53 24.48 -1.07
CA LEU A 68 24.29 23.29 -0.24
C LEU A 68 22.81 23.12 0.14
N PHE A 69 21.99 24.15 -0.04
CA PHE A 69 20.57 24.07 0.25
C PHE A 69 19.85 23.02 -0.62
N LEU A 70 20.14 22.94 -1.90
CA LEU A 70 19.48 22.01 -2.83
C LEU A 70 19.65 20.54 -2.45
N PRO A 71 20.87 20.01 -2.19
CA PRO A 71 21.02 18.63 -1.76
C PRO A 71 20.40 18.36 -0.40
N PHE A 72 20.47 19.31 0.54
CA PHE A 72 19.83 19.18 1.85
C PHE A 72 18.31 19.11 1.71
N TRP A 73 17.71 19.98 0.90
CA TRP A 73 16.27 19.99 0.62
C TRP A 73 15.81 18.69 -0.04
N TRP A 74 16.57 18.21 -1.04
CA TRP A 74 16.33 16.92 -1.66
C TRP A 74 16.30 15.77 -0.64
N PHE A 75 17.26 15.74 0.24
CA PHE A 75 17.35 14.73 1.30
C PHE A 75 16.17 14.79 2.25
N THR A 76 15.74 15.99 2.62
CA THR A 76 14.55 16.22 3.47
C THR A 76 13.28 15.68 2.80
N ILE A 77 13.07 15.96 1.52
CA ILE A 77 11.95 15.41 0.74
C ILE A 77 12.01 13.89 0.70
N SER A 78 13.18 13.30 0.49
CA SER A 78 13.35 11.85 0.42
C SER A 78 13.01 11.16 1.73
N ILE A 79 13.47 11.71 2.86
CA ILE A 79 13.15 11.20 4.20
C ILE A 79 11.64 11.30 4.45
N HIS A 80 11.05 12.46 4.22
CA HIS A 80 9.62 12.66 4.43
C HIS A 80 8.78 11.73 3.57
N SER A 81 9.11 11.60 2.29
CA SER A 81 8.42 10.70 1.36
C SER A 81 8.56 9.23 1.77
N SER A 82 9.73 8.83 2.29
CA SER A 82 9.96 7.47 2.76
C SER A 82 9.13 7.13 3.99
N TYR A 83 9.01 8.07 4.92
CA TYR A 83 8.25 7.89 6.16
C TYR A 83 6.74 7.88 5.93
N SER A 84 6.25 8.71 5.00
CA SER A 84 4.81 8.88 4.73
C SER A 84 4.32 8.07 3.52
N ALA A 85 5.15 7.21 2.95
CA ALA A 85 4.86 6.51 1.70
C ALA A 85 3.60 5.63 1.79
N ASP A 86 3.47 4.87 2.87
CA ASP A 86 2.34 3.99 3.15
C ASP A 86 1.03 4.77 3.24
N GLU A 87 1.00 5.85 4.00
CA GLU A 87 -0.17 6.70 4.16
C GLU A 87 -0.58 7.38 2.85
N ILE A 88 0.39 7.93 2.10
CA ILE A 88 0.12 8.62 0.83
C ILE A 88 -0.40 7.64 -0.23
N LEU A 89 0.21 6.46 -0.34
CA LEU A 89 -0.23 5.42 -1.27
C LEU A 89 -1.58 4.83 -0.85
N GLY A 90 -1.77 4.55 0.45
CA GLY A 90 -3.02 4.07 0.99
C GLY A 90 -4.19 5.02 0.70
N ARG A 91 -4.04 6.32 0.98
CA ARG A 91 -5.04 7.35 0.64
C ARG A 91 -5.34 7.42 -0.86
N LYS A 92 -4.32 7.24 -1.71
CA LYS A 92 -4.51 7.18 -3.16
C LYS A 92 -5.32 5.96 -3.59
N LEU A 93 -5.03 4.79 -3.03
CA LEU A 93 -5.76 3.56 -3.30
C LEU A 93 -7.22 3.68 -2.83
N GLN A 94 -7.46 4.20 -1.64
CA GLN A 94 -8.83 4.43 -1.12
C GLN A 94 -9.64 5.37 -2.02
N LYS A 95 -9.03 6.41 -2.59
CA LYS A 95 -9.68 7.26 -3.61
C LYS A 95 -10.05 6.51 -4.89
N ASN A 96 -9.33 5.44 -5.22
CA ASN A 96 -9.57 4.60 -6.39
C ASN A 96 -10.43 3.36 -6.08
N TYR A 97 -11.31 3.46 -5.07
CA TYR A 97 -12.24 2.40 -4.65
C TYR A 97 -11.59 1.15 -4.05
N TYR A 98 -10.33 1.21 -3.66
CA TYR A 98 -9.70 0.15 -2.89
C TYR A 98 -10.06 0.26 -1.42
N LYS A 99 -10.41 -0.86 -0.79
CA LYS A 99 -10.55 -0.99 0.65
C LYS A 99 -9.34 -1.66 1.25
N GLU A 100 -8.89 -1.12 2.37
CA GLU A 100 -7.88 -1.77 3.20
C GLU A 100 -8.48 -3.01 3.86
N VAL A 101 -7.80 -4.15 3.72
CA VAL A 101 -8.19 -5.37 4.41
C VAL A 101 -7.49 -5.38 5.75
N TYR A 102 -8.27 -5.40 6.82
CA TYR A 102 -7.77 -5.57 8.19
C TYR A 102 -7.28 -7.01 8.42
N VAL A 103 -6.19 -7.33 7.75
CA VAL A 103 -5.41 -8.54 8.00
C VAL A 103 -4.11 -8.09 8.63
N GLU A 104 -3.54 -8.90 9.52
CA GLU A 104 -2.18 -8.62 10.02
C GLU A 104 -1.23 -8.35 8.85
N PRO A 105 -0.32 -7.37 8.97
CA PRO A 105 0.58 -7.04 7.87
C PRO A 105 1.36 -8.28 7.41
N ILE A 106 1.32 -8.55 6.11
CA ILE A 106 1.99 -9.71 5.51
C ILE A 106 3.48 -9.42 5.36
N GLU A 107 4.31 -10.29 5.88
CA GLU A 107 5.77 -10.22 5.70
C GLU A 107 6.17 -10.83 4.35
N ALA A 108 6.85 -10.03 3.51
CA ALA A 108 7.32 -10.44 2.20
C ALA A 108 8.58 -9.66 1.80
N ASP A 109 9.24 -10.10 0.74
CA ASP A 109 10.41 -9.43 0.19
C ASP A 109 10.04 -8.41 -0.90
N SER A 110 8.79 -8.47 -1.42
CA SER A 110 8.26 -7.54 -2.42
C SER A 110 6.74 -7.37 -2.32
N GLU A 111 6.22 -6.28 -2.92
CA GLU A 111 4.79 -6.00 -3.02
C GLU A 111 4.04 -7.12 -3.77
N ASP A 112 4.62 -7.63 -4.86
CA ASP A 112 4.04 -8.71 -5.65
C ASP A 112 3.99 -10.04 -4.87
N GLU A 113 4.98 -10.31 -4.05
CA GLU A 113 5.00 -11.49 -3.20
C GLU A 113 3.94 -11.40 -2.09
N ALA A 114 3.80 -10.23 -1.47
CA ALA A 114 2.77 -9.98 -0.47
C ALA A 114 1.36 -10.19 -1.05
N ALA A 115 1.10 -9.64 -2.23
CA ALA A 115 -0.16 -9.82 -2.93
C ALA A 115 -0.44 -11.30 -3.26
N ARG A 116 0.55 -12.04 -3.75
CA ARG A 116 0.42 -13.47 -4.05
C ARG A 116 0.18 -14.33 -2.80
N LYS A 117 0.84 -14.00 -1.68
CA LYS A 117 0.60 -14.69 -0.40
C LYS A 117 -0.84 -14.52 0.05
N TYR A 118 -1.34 -13.29 0.02
CA TYR A 118 -2.73 -12.99 0.36
C TYR A 118 -3.72 -13.77 -0.52
N ILE A 119 -3.57 -13.73 -1.84
CA ILE A 119 -4.44 -14.45 -2.78
C ILE A 119 -4.42 -15.96 -2.50
N ARG A 120 -3.26 -16.52 -2.19
CA ARG A 120 -3.14 -17.95 -1.85
C ARG A 120 -3.84 -18.29 -0.54
N GLU A 121 -3.71 -17.45 0.48
CA GLU A 121 -4.38 -17.65 1.77
C GLU A 121 -5.90 -17.59 1.63
N GLN A 122 -6.42 -16.65 0.83
CA GLN A 122 -7.85 -16.56 0.53
C GLN A 122 -8.36 -17.79 -0.21
N ALA A 123 -7.65 -18.24 -1.25
CA ALA A 123 -8.02 -19.43 -1.99
C ALA A 123 -8.02 -20.70 -1.13
N LEU A 124 -7.11 -20.80 -0.16
CA LEU A 124 -7.10 -21.89 0.81
C LEU A 124 -8.29 -21.79 1.77
N ALA A 125 -8.60 -20.60 2.29
CA ALA A 125 -9.74 -20.39 3.18
C ALA A 125 -11.06 -20.79 2.49
N GLU A 126 -11.29 -20.35 1.25
CA GLU A 126 -12.46 -20.75 0.45
C GLU A 126 -12.57 -22.27 0.26
N GLN A 127 -11.44 -22.95 0.01
CA GLN A 127 -11.44 -24.42 -0.12
C GLN A 127 -11.76 -25.14 1.20
N PHE A 128 -11.37 -24.58 2.34
CA PHE A 128 -11.73 -25.15 3.65
C PHE A 128 -13.21 -24.94 3.95
N GLU A 129 -13.76 -23.77 3.70
CA GLU A 129 -15.20 -23.49 3.88
C GLU A 129 -16.06 -24.41 3.01
N GLU A 130 -15.70 -24.58 1.72
CA GLU A 130 -16.42 -25.49 0.81
C GLU A 130 -16.36 -26.95 1.27
N LYS A 131 -15.26 -27.37 1.88
CA LYS A 131 -15.14 -28.73 2.43
C LYS A 131 -15.97 -28.93 3.68
N GLU A 132 -15.97 -27.94 4.60
CA GLU A 132 -16.77 -27.99 5.81
C GLU A 132 -18.28 -28.02 5.47
N GLU A 133 -18.72 -27.20 4.51
CA GLU A 133 -20.10 -27.18 4.04
C GLU A 133 -20.52 -28.56 3.48
N LYS A 134 -19.68 -29.19 2.65
CA LYS A 134 -19.93 -30.54 2.11
C LYS A 134 -19.97 -31.63 3.19
N ILE A 135 -19.19 -31.50 4.25
CA ILE A 135 -19.20 -32.46 5.37
C ILE A 135 -20.51 -32.31 6.16
N ILE A 136 -20.92 -31.08 6.45
CA ILE A 136 -22.17 -30.78 7.17
C ILE A 136 -23.37 -31.30 6.38
N ASP A 137 -23.40 -31.07 5.06
CA ASP A 137 -24.49 -31.55 4.20
C ASP A 137 -24.57 -33.09 4.17
N ALA A 138 -23.42 -33.77 4.13
CA ALA A 138 -23.34 -35.22 4.16
C ALA A 138 -23.82 -35.81 5.51
N GLU A 139 -23.47 -35.17 6.63
CA GLU A 139 -23.94 -35.61 7.97
C GLU A 139 -25.45 -35.41 8.11
N VAL A 140 -26.03 -34.33 7.59
CA VAL A 140 -27.48 -34.06 7.61
C VAL A 140 -28.25 -35.08 6.77
N GLU A 141 -27.70 -35.52 5.61
CA GLU A 141 -28.31 -36.57 4.80
C GLU A 141 -28.32 -37.94 5.48
N GLU A 142 -27.27 -38.28 6.23
CA GLU A 142 -27.21 -39.56 6.99
C GLU A 142 -28.18 -39.56 8.17
N GLU A 143 -28.34 -38.46 8.89
CA GLU A 143 -29.31 -38.37 10.01
C GLU A 143 -30.79 -38.29 9.54
N GLY A 144 -31.05 -37.70 8.36
CA GLY A 144 -32.41 -37.63 7.79
C GLY A 144 -32.94 -38.93 7.20
N GLY A 145 -32.10 -39.95 7.05
CA GLY A 145 -32.45 -41.25 6.44
C GLY A 145 -33.22 -42.23 7.31
N PHE A 146 -33.54 -41.93 8.61
CA PHE A 146 -34.41 -42.74 9.46
C PHE A 146 -35.86 -42.33 9.27
N SER A 147 -36.45 -42.70 8.15
CA SER A 147 -37.89 -42.68 7.94
C SER A 147 -38.48 -44.02 8.37
N TRP A 148 -39.43 -43.98 9.31
CA TRP A 148 -40.25 -45.07 9.80
C TRP A 148 -41.20 -45.61 8.76
#